data_b476999e2ad86c431d8ad4e17d0d2a5e
#
_entry.id   b476999e2ad86c431d8ad4e17d0d2a5e
#
_cell.length_a   1.000
_cell.length_b   1.000
_cell.length_c   1.000
_cell.angle_alpha   90.00
_cell.angle_beta   90.00
_cell.angle_gamma   90.00
#
_symmetry.space_group_name_H-M   'P 1'
#
loop_
_entity.id
_entity.type
_entity.pdbx_description
1 polymer ?
#
loop_
_entity_poly.entity_id
_entity_poly.type
_entity_poly.pdbx_seq_one_letter_code
_entity_poly.pdbx_strand_id
1 'polypeptide(L)'
;PSAAGCLNRSLDFVFSTRAKVLIIPVLILLSFLTLKNEGSFHFNVSFDFLPGIPFLLNFFVFFVAGWIMYARRDVIEHFKKWVWFYTPIAIVLLGGIVWAGETHWHYEKLLKKNEGARELLAQKTMYMNVATILQACCVWFAIFSLVGLTEKYITKPNKKTTYIVYSSYWVYLFHRPLCVGFAVLFTRWDMPGVVKFTIVTAIVSALCI
;
A
#
# COMPACT_ATOMS: atom_id res chain seq x y z
N PRO A 1 -25.93 -8.82 -27.86
CA PRO A 1 -24.66 -8.26 -27.43
C PRO A 1 -24.12 -9.13 -26.30
N SER A 2 -22.96 -9.76 -26.53
CA SER A 2 -22.33 -10.57 -25.51
C SER A 2 -21.95 -9.71 -24.30
N ALA A 3 -22.05 -10.24 -23.07
CA ALA A 3 -21.68 -9.54 -21.83
C ALA A 3 -20.28 -8.93 -21.93
N ALA A 4 -19.35 -9.57 -22.65
CA ALA A 4 -18.02 -9.07 -22.97
C ALA A 4 -18.05 -7.76 -23.81
N GLY A 5 -18.98 -7.60 -24.73
CA GLY A 5 -19.12 -6.38 -25.54
C GLY A 5 -19.66 -5.19 -24.74
N CYS A 6 -20.55 -5.44 -23.78
CA CYS A 6 -21.05 -4.41 -22.88
C CYS A 6 -19.97 -3.96 -21.90
N LEU A 7 -19.22 -4.91 -21.33
CA LEU A 7 -18.10 -4.64 -20.43
C LEU A 7 -17.00 -3.82 -21.13
N ASN A 8 -16.60 -4.19 -22.34
CA ASN A 8 -15.61 -3.45 -23.10
C ASN A 8 -16.06 -2.01 -23.39
N ARG A 9 -17.33 -1.81 -23.78
CA ARG A 9 -17.87 -0.47 -24.04
C ARG A 9 -17.94 0.40 -22.78
N SER A 10 -18.29 -0.19 -21.63
CA SER A 10 -18.25 0.50 -20.33
C SER A 10 -16.83 0.86 -19.91
N LEU A 11 -15.87 -0.05 -20.12
CA LEU A 11 -14.46 0.22 -19.88
C LEU A 11 -13.93 1.32 -20.81
N ASP A 12 -14.30 1.31 -22.08
CA ASP A 12 -13.91 2.37 -23.05
C ASP A 12 -14.44 3.74 -22.66
N PHE A 13 -15.66 3.81 -22.12
CA PHE A 13 -16.22 5.05 -21.60
C PHE A 13 -15.47 5.54 -20.35
N VAL A 14 -15.22 4.66 -19.39
CA VAL A 14 -14.50 4.96 -18.14
C VAL A 14 -13.03 5.35 -18.43
N PHE A 15 -12.42 4.74 -19.45
CA PHE A 15 -11.04 5.05 -19.88
C PHE A 15 -10.95 6.07 -21.03
N SER A 16 -12.05 6.78 -21.34
CA SER A 16 -11.96 7.95 -22.21
C SER A 16 -10.97 8.97 -21.60
N THR A 17 -10.31 9.75 -22.43
CA THR A 17 -9.20 10.63 -22.02
C THR A 17 -9.55 11.57 -20.84
N ARG A 18 -10.82 11.94 -20.69
CA ARG A 18 -11.31 12.78 -19.59
C ARG A 18 -11.58 11.99 -18.31
N ALA A 19 -12.02 10.74 -18.41
CA ALA A 19 -12.33 9.90 -17.25
C ALA A 19 -11.06 9.32 -16.59
N LYS A 20 -9.94 9.17 -17.32
CA LYS A 20 -8.65 8.70 -16.75
C LYS A 20 -8.19 9.55 -15.56
N VAL A 21 -8.42 10.87 -15.62
CA VAL A 21 -8.05 11.80 -14.54
C VAL A 21 -8.89 11.57 -13.28
N LEU A 22 -10.14 11.11 -13.43
CA LEU A 22 -11.05 10.86 -12.31
C LEU A 22 -10.82 9.51 -11.62
N ILE A 23 -10.19 8.55 -12.30
CA ILE A 23 -9.95 7.22 -11.74
C ILE A 23 -9.04 7.28 -10.51
N ILE A 24 -7.95 8.06 -10.57
CA ILE A 24 -6.99 8.19 -9.47
C ILE A 24 -7.66 8.72 -8.20
N PRO A 25 -8.38 9.87 -8.22
CA PRO A 25 -9.12 10.34 -7.05
C PRO A 25 -10.14 9.33 -6.52
N VAL A 26 -10.84 8.61 -7.40
CA VAL A 26 -11.83 7.60 -7.00
C VAL A 26 -11.16 6.43 -6.28
N LEU A 27 -10.05 5.93 -6.79
CA LEU A 27 -9.28 4.85 -6.13
C LEU A 27 -8.74 5.29 -4.77
N ILE A 28 -8.23 6.51 -4.67
CA ILE A 28 -7.76 7.11 -3.42
C ILE A 28 -8.92 7.23 -2.42
N LEU A 29 -10.07 7.75 -2.88
CA LEU A 29 -11.25 7.90 -2.03
C LEU A 29 -11.77 6.56 -1.52
N LEU A 30 -11.86 5.53 -2.38
CA LEU A 30 -12.26 4.18 -1.98
C LEU A 30 -11.30 3.59 -0.95
N SER A 31 -9.99 3.72 -1.19
CA SER A 31 -8.99 3.26 -0.24
C SER A 31 -9.04 4.03 1.09
N PHE A 32 -9.27 5.34 1.05
CA PHE A 32 -9.46 6.14 2.27
C PHE A 32 -10.68 5.71 3.06
N LEU A 33 -11.83 5.50 2.41
CA LEU A 33 -13.06 5.08 3.07
C LEU A 33 -12.93 3.71 3.73
N THR A 34 -12.27 2.76 3.08
CA THR A 34 -12.02 1.42 3.64
C THR A 34 -11.05 1.47 4.81
N LEU A 35 -9.96 2.22 4.72
CA LEU A 35 -8.98 2.39 5.79
C LEU A 35 -9.56 3.13 7.00
N LYS A 36 -10.40 4.16 6.78
CA LYS A 36 -11.03 4.92 7.87
C LYS A 36 -11.97 4.05 8.71
N ASN A 37 -12.66 3.10 8.09
CA ASN A 37 -13.57 2.19 8.79
C ASN A 37 -12.84 1.18 9.69
N GLU A 38 -11.57 0.87 9.41
CA GLU A 38 -10.75 0.01 10.27
C GLU A 38 -10.31 0.68 11.58
N GLY A 39 -10.46 2.02 11.69
CA GLY A 39 -10.18 2.77 12.93
C GLY A 39 -8.73 2.74 13.39
N SER A 40 -7.82 2.20 12.59
CA SER A 40 -6.40 2.09 12.94
C SER A 40 -5.51 2.55 11.80
N PHE A 41 -4.47 3.30 12.15
CA PHE A 41 -3.38 3.69 11.26
C PHE A 41 -2.57 2.48 10.74
N HIS A 42 -2.66 1.36 11.42
CA HIS A 42 -2.02 0.11 11.05
C HIS A 42 -3.08 -0.82 10.45
N PHE A 43 -2.73 -1.51 9.37
CA PHE A 43 -3.47 -2.70 8.99
C PHE A 43 -3.41 -3.67 10.18
N ASN A 44 -4.39 -3.57 11.07
CA ASN A 44 -4.64 -4.63 12.03
C ASN A 44 -5.11 -5.83 11.23
N VAL A 45 -4.14 -6.59 10.76
CA VAL A 45 -4.45 -7.91 10.26
C VAL A 45 -4.84 -8.69 11.49
N SER A 46 -6.13 -8.70 11.79
CA SER A 46 -6.66 -9.55 12.82
C SER A 46 -6.20 -10.98 12.50
N PHE A 47 -5.73 -11.68 13.51
CA PHE A 47 -5.44 -13.11 13.39
C PHE A 47 -6.75 -13.92 13.33
N ASP A 48 -7.90 -13.24 13.21
CA ASP A 48 -9.19 -13.87 13.04
C ASP A 48 -9.23 -14.60 11.70
N PHE A 49 -9.74 -15.80 11.72
CA PHE A 49 -9.88 -16.65 10.54
C PHE A 49 -10.75 -16.00 9.46
N LEU A 50 -11.67 -15.13 9.84
CA LEU A 50 -12.50 -14.33 8.93
C LEU A 50 -12.01 -12.88 8.93
N PRO A 51 -11.41 -12.40 7.83
CA PRO A 51 -11.00 -11.01 7.71
C PRO A 51 -12.23 -10.08 7.70
N GLY A 52 -12.11 -8.92 8.35
CA GLY A 52 -13.16 -7.90 8.35
C GLY A 52 -13.58 -7.47 6.94
N ILE A 53 -14.85 -7.18 6.72
CA ILE A 53 -15.39 -6.75 5.42
C ILE A 53 -14.65 -5.54 4.84
N PRO A 54 -14.33 -4.46 5.60
CA PRO A 54 -13.59 -3.31 5.07
C PRO A 54 -12.20 -3.70 4.55
N PHE A 55 -11.54 -4.63 5.23
CA PHE A 55 -10.25 -5.16 4.81
C PHE A 55 -10.34 -5.91 3.47
N LEU A 56 -11.34 -6.79 3.31
CA LEU A 56 -11.61 -7.47 2.06
C LEU A 56 -11.93 -6.48 0.92
N LEU A 57 -12.73 -5.47 1.19
CA LEU A 57 -13.07 -4.43 0.21
C LEU A 57 -11.84 -3.65 -0.22
N ASN A 58 -10.93 -3.31 0.70
CA ASN A 58 -9.68 -2.63 0.36
C ASN A 58 -8.82 -3.47 -0.60
N PHE A 59 -8.62 -4.76 -0.31
CA PHE A 59 -7.90 -5.66 -1.21
C PHE A 59 -8.61 -5.84 -2.55
N PHE A 60 -9.93 -5.89 -2.54
CA PHE A 60 -10.72 -6.00 -3.76
C PHE A 60 -10.52 -4.79 -4.69
N VAL A 61 -10.39 -3.58 -4.14
CA VAL A 61 -10.08 -2.38 -4.94
C VAL A 61 -8.74 -2.54 -5.66
N PHE A 62 -7.69 -3.02 -4.96
CA PHE A 62 -6.38 -3.28 -5.58
C PHE A 62 -6.44 -4.39 -6.62
N PHE A 63 -7.20 -5.46 -6.34
CA PHE A 63 -7.39 -6.56 -7.28
C PHE A 63 -8.04 -6.08 -8.59
N VAL A 64 -9.14 -5.33 -8.48
CA VAL A 64 -9.84 -4.77 -9.64
C VAL A 64 -8.94 -3.82 -10.42
N ALA A 65 -8.20 -2.95 -9.75
CA ALA A 65 -7.25 -2.05 -10.41
C ALA A 65 -6.15 -2.81 -11.16
N GLY A 66 -5.58 -3.87 -10.55
CA GLY A 66 -4.60 -4.73 -11.20
C GLY A 66 -5.19 -5.47 -12.42
N TRP A 67 -6.42 -5.97 -12.32
CA TRP A 67 -7.12 -6.60 -13.42
C TRP A 67 -7.38 -5.64 -14.59
N ILE A 68 -7.78 -4.40 -14.29
CA ILE A 68 -7.95 -3.34 -15.28
C ILE A 68 -6.62 -3.03 -15.98
N MET A 69 -5.53 -2.88 -15.22
CA MET A 69 -4.19 -2.63 -15.78
C MET A 69 -3.74 -3.77 -16.69
N TYR A 70 -4.06 -5.01 -16.34
CA TYR A 70 -3.77 -6.18 -17.18
C TYR A 70 -4.58 -6.15 -18.48
N ALA A 71 -5.87 -5.82 -18.42
CA ALA A 71 -6.76 -5.75 -19.59
C ALA A 71 -6.44 -4.56 -20.52
N ARG A 72 -5.88 -3.47 -19.97
CA ARG A 72 -5.68 -2.18 -20.68
C ARG A 72 -4.20 -1.75 -20.62
N ARG A 73 -3.41 -2.24 -21.55
CA ARG A 73 -1.98 -1.94 -21.66
C ARG A 73 -1.67 -0.45 -21.88
N ASP A 74 -2.59 0.29 -22.50
CA ASP A 74 -2.46 1.74 -22.70
C ASP A 74 -2.35 2.53 -21.37
N VAL A 75 -2.94 2.00 -20.30
CA VAL A 75 -2.83 2.59 -18.94
C VAL A 75 -1.41 2.45 -18.40
N ILE A 76 -0.77 1.31 -18.66
CA ILE A 76 0.61 1.03 -18.23
C ILE A 76 1.60 1.97 -18.96
N GLU A 77 1.40 2.21 -20.26
CA GLU A 77 2.21 3.16 -21.02
C GLU A 77 2.12 4.58 -20.46
N HIS A 78 0.94 4.99 -19.98
CA HIS A 78 0.77 6.27 -19.30
C HIS A 78 1.63 6.35 -18.04
N PHE A 79 1.66 5.31 -17.19
CA PHE A 79 2.47 5.28 -15.98
C PHE A 79 3.97 5.28 -16.31
N LYS A 80 4.40 4.60 -17.35
CA LYS A 80 5.78 4.64 -17.86
C LYS A 80 6.20 6.07 -18.23
N LYS A 81 5.33 6.82 -18.90
CA LYS A 81 5.61 8.21 -19.33
C LYS A 81 5.75 9.15 -18.13
N TRP A 82 4.89 8.99 -17.12
CA TRP A 82 4.81 9.89 -15.98
C TRP A 82 5.53 9.36 -14.72
N VAL A 83 6.35 8.34 -14.84
CA VAL A 83 7.05 7.70 -13.71
C VAL A 83 7.88 8.68 -12.89
N TRP A 84 8.55 9.64 -13.54
CA TRP A 84 9.36 10.65 -12.87
C TRP A 84 8.54 11.69 -12.11
N PHE A 85 7.25 11.73 -12.33
CA PHE A 85 6.31 12.54 -11.55
C PHE A 85 5.77 11.73 -10.36
N TYR A 86 5.39 10.48 -10.57
CA TYR A 86 4.83 9.63 -9.51
C TYR A 86 5.84 9.26 -8.43
N THR A 87 7.09 9.00 -8.80
CA THR A 87 8.13 8.54 -7.87
C THR A 87 8.45 9.58 -6.77
N PRO A 88 8.77 10.86 -7.07
CA PRO A 88 9.05 11.82 -6.01
C PRO A 88 7.81 12.11 -5.15
N ILE A 89 6.61 12.12 -5.72
CA ILE A 89 5.38 12.30 -4.94
C ILE A 89 5.22 11.14 -3.96
N ALA A 90 5.42 9.89 -4.37
CA ALA A 90 5.35 8.73 -3.48
C ALA A 90 6.36 8.85 -2.33
N ILE A 91 7.59 9.30 -2.59
CA ILE A 91 8.63 9.50 -1.57
C ILE A 91 8.24 10.60 -0.58
N VAL A 92 7.73 11.73 -1.07
CA VAL A 92 7.27 12.84 -0.20
C VAL A 92 6.09 12.40 0.67
N LEU A 93 5.12 11.69 0.08
CA LEU A 93 3.97 11.15 0.82
C LEU A 93 4.40 10.14 1.88
N LEU A 94 5.39 9.28 1.59
CA LEU A 94 5.95 8.35 2.56
C LEU A 94 6.58 9.10 3.75
N GLY A 95 7.35 10.15 3.49
CA GLY A 95 7.88 11.03 4.54
C GLY A 95 6.77 11.66 5.38
N GLY A 96 5.70 12.12 4.74
CA GLY A 96 4.52 12.67 5.41
C GLY A 96 3.81 11.64 6.30
N ILE A 97 3.72 10.36 5.88
CA ILE A 97 3.14 9.29 6.69
C ILE A 97 3.99 9.05 7.95
N VAL A 98 5.31 8.97 7.80
CA VAL A 98 6.22 8.78 8.95
C VAL A 98 6.06 9.94 9.94
N TRP A 99 6.08 11.18 9.46
CA TRP A 99 5.88 12.37 10.30
C TRP A 99 4.51 12.35 11.01
N ALA A 100 3.42 12.10 10.30
CA ALA A 100 2.07 12.06 10.88
C ALA A 100 1.92 10.89 11.87
N GLY A 101 2.54 9.75 11.59
CA GLY A 101 2.57 8.59 12.46
C GLY A 101 3.32 8.86 13.77
N GLU A 102 4.52 9.44 13.72
CA GLU A 102 5.26 9.80 14.93
C GLU A 102 4.51 10.81 15.78
N THR A 103 3.88 11.81 15.15
CA THR A 103 3.06 12.80 15.83
C THR A 103 1.85 12.17 16.51
N HIS A 104 1.15 11.25 15.81
CA HIS A 104 0.04 10.49 16.39
C HIS A 104 0.48 9.69 17.63
N TRP A 105 1.63 8.97 17.57
CA TRP A 105 2.18 8.24 18.70
C TRP A 105 2.58 9.15 19.87
N HIS A 106 3.06 10.34 19.57
CA HIS A 106 3.37 11.34 20.61
C HIS A 106 2.11 11.72 21.38
N TYR A 107 1.02 12.07 20.69
CA TYR A 107 -0.25 12.39 21.34
C TYR A 107 -0.88 11.21 22.07
N GLU A 108 -0.71 10.00 21.58
CA GLU A 108 -1.16 8.79 22.27
C GLU A 108 -0.44 8.59 23.61
N LYS A 109 0.88 8.81 23.65
CA LYS A 109 1.65 8.76 24.91
C LYS A 109 1.24 9.85 25.89
N LEU A 110 0.94 11.07 25.42
CA LEU A 110 0.46 12.17 26.27
C LEU A 110 -0.92 11.86 26.86
N LEU A 111 -1.83 11.27 26.07
CA LEU A 111 -3.15 10.86 26.54
C LEU A 111 -3.08 9.77 27.63
N LYS A 112 -2.15 8.81 27.50
CA LYS A 112 -1.92 7.79 28.55
C LYS A 112 -1.41 8.39 29.86
N LYS A 113 -0.77 9.55 29.80
CA LYS A 113 -0.21 10.25 30.97
C LYS A 113 -1.21 11.24 31.61
N ASN A 114 -2.11 11.84 30.81
CA ASN A 114 -3.09 12.85 31.22
C ASN A 114 -4.48 12.35 30.80
N GLU A 115 -5.14 11.58 31.65
CA GLU A 115 -6.52 11.15 31.42
C GLU A 115 -7.45 12.36 31.45
N GLY A 116 -8.10 12.70 30.32
CA GLY A 116 -9.21 13.65 30.27
C GLY A 116 -9.06 14.88 29.38
N ALA A 117 -7.94 15.08 28.69
CA ALA A 117 -7.79 16.25 27.81
C ALA A 117 -8.49 16.04 26.44
N ARG A 118 -9.73 16.58 26.30
CA ARG A 118 -10.50 16.53 25.02
C ARG A 118 -9.72 17.10 23.83
N GLU A 119 -8.92 18.13 24.06
CA GLU A 119 -8.06 18.74 23.01
C GLU A 119 -7.01 17.77 22.47
N LEU A 120 -6.34 17.00 23.36
CA LEU A 120 -5.38 15.98 22.95
C LEU A 120 -6.03 14.85 22.14
N LEU A 121 -7.26 14.48 22.50
CA LEU A 121 -8.03 13.48 21.73
C LEU A 121 -8.38 13.99 20.33
N ALA A 122 -8.81 15.25 20.21
CA ALA A 122 -9.11 15.87 18.92
C ALA A 122 -7.85 15.95 18.04
N GLN A 123 -6.70 16.35 18.59
CA GLN A 123 -5.44 16.39 17.87
C GLN A 123 -4.99 14.99 17.43
N LYS A 124 -5.04 13.99 18.32
CA LYS A 124 -4.74 12.60 17.98
C LYS A 124 -5.59 12.11 16.79
N THR A 125 -6.91 12.38 16.84
CA THR A 125 -7.84 11.97 15.78
C THR A 125 -7.56 12.71 14.46
N MET A 126 -7.21 13.98 14.52
CA MET A 126 -6.81 14.77 13.35
C MET A 126 -5.57 14.17 12.68
N TYR A 127 -4.50 13.91 13.42
CA TYR A 127 -3.28 13.31 12.87
C TYR A 127 -3.51 11.89 12.34
N MET A 128 -4.38 11.11 12.97
CA MET A 128 -4.79 9.81 12.45
C MET A 128 -5.49 9.92 11.09
N ASN A 129 -6.43 10.87 10.94
CA ASN A 129 -7.10 11.10 9.67
C ASN A 129 -6.13 11.58 8.59
N VAL A 130 -5.22 12.50 8.92
CA VAL A 130 -4.17 12.99 8.00
C VAL A 130 -3.28 11.82 7.55
N ALA A 131 -2.81 11.01 8.48
CA ALA A 131 -2.00 9.85 8.16
C ALA A 131 -2.73 8.85 7.25
N THR A 132 -4.02 8.61 7.49
CA THR A 132 -4.85 7.71 6.67
C THR A 132 -5.00 8.25 5.23
N ILE A 133 -5.21 9.56 5.06
CA ILE A 133 -5.27 10.20 3.74
C ILE A 133 -3.92 10.08 3.02
N LEU A 134 -2.83 10.41 3.71
CA LEU A 134 -1.48 10.30 3.15
C LEU A 134 -1.17 8.86 2.75
N GLN A 135 -1.58 7.89 3.56
CA GLN A 135 -1.40 6.47 3.27
C GLN A 135 -2.17 6.03 2.03
N ALA A 136 -3.45 6.41 1.92
CA ALA A 136 -4.26 6.11 0.74
C ALA A 136 -3.65 6.70 -0.53
N CYS A 137 -3.17 7.95 -0.49
CA CYS A 137 -2.48 8.57 -1.61
C CYS A 137 -1.15 7.86 -1.92
N CYS A 138 -0.31 7.65 -0.90
CA CYS A 138 1.03 7.08 -1.07
C CYS A 138 0.99 5.70 -1.73
N VAL A 139 0.06 4.83 -1.32
CA VAL A 139 -0.05 3.48 -1.89
C VAL A 139 -0.31 3.54 -3.39
N TRP A 140 -1.22 4.37 -3.86
CA TRP A 140 -1.53 4.48 -5.29
C TRP A 140 -0.37 5.11 -6.09
N PHE A 141 0.23 6.18 -5.58
CA PHE A 141 1.38 6.78 -6.24
C PHE A 141 2.59 5.84 -6.27
N ALA A 142 2.80 5.04 -5.21
CA ALA A 142 3.83 4.02 -5.18
C ALA A 142 3.56 2.89 -6.19
N ILE A 143 2.32 2.40 -6.30
CA ILE A 143 1.93 1.39 -7.30
C ILE A 143 2.19 1.92 -8.72
N PHE A 144 1.72 3.13 -9.04
CA PHE A 144 1.92 3.72 -10.37
C PHE A 144 3.40 3.96 -10.68
N SER A 145 4.18 4.38 -9.68
CA SER A 145 5.63 4.52 -9.79
C SER A 145 6.31 3.18 -10.06
N LEU A 146 6.01 2.15 -9.26
CA LEU A 146 6.61 0.82 -9.41
C LEU A 146 6.25 0.17 -10.75
N VAL A 147 4.98 0.24 -11.16
CA VAL A 147 4.54 -0.27 -12.47
C VAL A 147 5.24 0.48 -13.60
N GLY A 148 5.30 1.83 -13.52
CA GLY A 148 5.99 2.64 -14.52
C GLY A 148 7.50 2.38 -14.59
N LEU A 149 8.17 2.22 -13.46
CA LEU A 149 9.60 1.86 -13.39
C LEU A 149 9.86 0.48 -13.98
N THR A 150 9.04 -0.51 -13.58
CA THR A 150 9.16 -1.88 -14.09
C THR A 150 9.02 -1.91 -15.61
N GLU A 151 7.99 -1.29 -16.15
CA GLU A 151 7.77 -1.22 -17.60
C GLU A 151 8.85 -0.43 -18.34
N LYS A 152 9.48 0.54 -17.67
CA LYS A 152 10.57 1.33 -18.28
C LYS A 152 11.89 0.60 -18.33
N TYR A 153 12.24 -0.12 -17.26
CA TYR A 153 13.58 -0.72 -17.10
C TYR A 153 13.62 -2.23 -17.35
N ILE A 154 12.48 -2.93 -17.18
CA ILE A 154 12.38 -4.38 -17.37
C ILE A 154 11.60 -4.68 -18.65
N THR A 155 12.16 -4.28 -19.79
CA THR A 155 11.49 -4.41 -21.10
C THR A 155 11.56 -5.82 -21.70
N LYS A 156 12.50 -6.65 -21.26
CA LYS A 156 12.66 -8.03 -21.77
C LYS A 156 12.68 -9.04 -20.62
N PRO A 157 11.90 -10.12 -20.71
CA PRO A 157 11.98 -11.19 -19.72
C PRO A 157 13.38 -11.80 -19.74
N ASN A 158 14.09 -11.71 -18.62
CA ASN A 158 15.36 -12.38 -18.38
C ASN A 158 15.10 -13.56 -17.42
N LYS A 159 15.92 -14.61 -17.47
CA LYS A 159 15.82 -15.75 -16.55
C LYS A 159 15.75 -15.31 -15.08
N LYS A 160 16.54 -14.30 -14.68
CA LYS A 160 16.51 -13.73 -13.34
C LYS A 160 15.17 -13.06 -13.00
N THR A 161 14.64 -12.23 -13.91
CA THR A 161 13.34 -11.56 -13.72
C THR A 161 12.21 -12.58 -13.65
N THR A 162 12.24 -13.58 -14.52
CA THR A 162 11.26 -14.67 -14.52
C THR A 162 11.30 -15.45 -13.20
N TYR A 163 12.49 -15.75 -12.69
CA TYR A 163 12.67 -16.40 -11.39
C TYR A 163 12.09 -15.56 -10.25
N ILE A 164 12.39 -14.25 -10.18
CA ILE A 164 11.85 -13.34 -9.16
C ILE A 164 10.31 -13.28 -9.21
N VAL A 165 9.72 -13.24 -10.41
CA VAL A 165 8.27 -13.25 -10.59
C VAL A 165 7.64 -14.53 -10.04
N TYR A 166 8.22 -15.70 -10.34
CA TYR A 166 7.73 -16.97 -9.78
C TYR A 166 7.97 -17.07 -8.28
N SER A 167 9.10 -16.56 -7.78
CA SER A 167 9.40 -16.53 -6.36
C SER A 167 8.50 -15.58 -5.58
N SER A 168 7.93 -14.54 -6.21
CA SER A 168 7.11 -13.53 -5.54
C SER A 168 5.89 -14.12 -4.82
N TYR A 169 5.30 -15.20 -5.35
CA TYR A 169 4.23 -15.93 -4.70
C TYR A 169 4.69 -16.58 -3.38
N TRP A 170 5.86 -17.22 -3.39
CA TRP A 170 6.47 -17.82 -2.20
C TRP A 170 6.87 -16.77 -1.17
N VAL A 171 7.44 -15.65 -1.64
CA VAL A 171 7.73 -14.49 -0.78
C VAL A 171 6.45 -14.04 -0.09
N TYR A 172 5.37 -13.84 -0.83
CA TYR A 172 4.08 -13.42 -0.28
C TYR A 172 3.55 -14.39 0.79
N LEU A 173 3.67 -15.68 0.56
CA LEU A 173 3.15 -16.72 1.46
C LEU A 173 3.98 -16.85 2.76
N PHE A 174 5.30 -16.81 2.64
CA PHE A 174 6.20 -17.13 3.76
C PHE A 174 6.78 -15.92 4.48
N HIS A 175 6.83 -14.73 3.85
CA HIS A 175 7.48 -13.57 4.47
C HIS A 175 6.86 -13.22 5.83
N ARG A 176 5.54 -13.28 5.97
CA ARG A 176 4.85 -12.87 7.18
C ARG A 176 5.15 -13.77 8.39
N PRO A 177 4.95 -15.10 8.35
CA PRO A 177 5.32 -15.97 9.46
C PRO A 177 6.82 -15.90 9.77
N LEU A 178 7.68 -15.74 8.76
CA LEU A 178 9.13 -15.57 8.99
C LEU A 178 9.43 -14.24 9.67
N CYS A 179 8.85 -13.12 9.23
CA CYS A 179 9.02 -11.82 9.89
C CYS A 179 8.60 -11.87 11.35
N VAL A 180 7.45 -12.47 11.67
CA VAL A 180 6.98 -12.60 13.05
C VAL A 180 7.93 -13.51 13.85
N GLY A 181 8.32 -14.66 13.32
CA GLY A 181 9.24 -15.58 13.96
C GLY A 181 10.59 -14.93 14.29
N PHE A 182 11.21 -14.27 13.32
CA PHE A 182 12.48 -13.56 13.55
C PHE A 182 12.31 -12.33 14.45
N ALA A 183 11.21 -11.59 14.37
CA ALA A 183 10.95 -10.48 15.28
C ALA A 183 10.89 -10.96 16.73
N VAL A 184 10.23 -12.09 17.01
CA VAL A 184 10.19 -12.71 18.35
C VAL A 184 11.59 -13.16 18.80
N LEU A 185 12.36 -13.81 17.93
CA LEU A 185 13.73 -14.23 18.24
C LEU A 185 14.64 -13.06 18.63
N PHE A 186 14.53 -11.93 17.88
CA PHE A 186 15.33 -10.73 18.12
C PHE A 186 14.78 -9.82 19.24
N THR A 187 13.62 -10.15 19.85
CA THR A 187 13.05 -9.34 20.94
C THR A 187 14.02 -9.21 22.13
N ARG A 188 14.76 -10.28 22.43
CA ARG A 188 15.70 -10.33 23.56
C ARG A 188 17.02 -9.60 23.32
N TRP A 189 17.32 -9.17 22.10
CA TRP A 189 18.56 -8.51 21.76
C TRP A 189 18.40 -7.00 21.92
N ASP A 190 19.32 -6.38 22.63
CA ASP A 190 19.28 -4.94 22.93
C ASP A 190 19.89 -4.16 21.76
N MET A 191 19.16 -4.08 20.63
CA MET A 191 19.58 -3.38 19.42
C MET A 191 18.55 -2.32 19.01
N PRO A 192 19.00 -1.22 18.35
CA PRO A 192 18.10 -0.22 17.77
C PRO A 192 17.07 -0.85 16.83
N GLY A 193 15.81 -0.39 16.88
CA GLY A 193 14.71 -0.94 16.08
C GLY A 193 14.99 -0.97 14.57
N VAL A 194 15.69 0.05 14.04
CA VAL A 194 16.10 0.12 12.63
C VAL A 194 17.04 -1.02 12.25
N VAL A 195 17.99 -1.35 13.13
CA VAL A 195 18.95 -2.44 12.90
C VAL A 195 18.22 -3.79 12.89
N LYS A 196 17.34 -4.03 13.88
CA LYS A 196 16.48 -5.23 13.91
C LYS A 196 15.66 -5.38 12.63
N PHE A 197 14.99 -4.30 12.22
CA PHE A 197 14.19 -4.29 10.99
C PHE A 197 15.02 -4.63 9.76
N THR A 198 16.19 -4.02 9.60
CA THR A 198 17.07 -4.26 8.47
C THR A 198 17.54 -5.72 8.42
N ILE A 199 17.97 -6.27 9.56
CA ILE A 199 18.43 -7.66 9.67
C ILE A 199 17.29 -8.63 9.33
N VAL A 200 16.12 -8.46 9.95
CA VAL A 200 14.95 -9.33 9.69
C VAL A 200 14.56 -9.27 8.23
N THR A 201 14.49 -8.08 7.65
CA THR A 201 14.13 -7.91 6.23
C THR A 201 15.15 -8.57 5.31
N ALA A 202 16.45 -8.42 5.59
CA ALA A 202 17.51 -9.06 4.80
C ALA A 202 17.44 -10.59 4.87
N ILE A 203 17.28 -11.16 6.09
CA ILE A 203 17.19 -12.61 6.29
C ILE A 203 15.94 -13.18 5.61
N VAL A 204 14.76 -12.55 5.82
CA VAL A 204 13.50 -13.01 5.23
C VAL A 204 13.56 -12.93 3.70
N SER A 205 14.11 -11.84 3.15
CA SER A 205 14.29 -11.71 1.71
C SER A 205 15.21 -12.79 1.13
N ALA A 206 16.32 -13.09 1.83
CA ALA A 206 17.25 -14.13 1.39
C ALA A 206 16.66 -15.54 1.48
N LEU A 207 15.78 -15.81 2.45
CA LEU A 207 15.13 -17.11 2.60
C LEU A 207 13.96 -17.32 1.64
N CYS A 208 13.34 -16.23 1.16
CA CYS A 208 12.18 -16.29 0.27
C CYS A 208 12.55 -16.24 -1.22
N ILE A 209 13.77 -15.86 -1.59
CA ILE A 209 14.27 -15.77 -2.98
C ILE A 209 15.23 -16.90 -3.27
#